data_f8d4ab738df930e8b84c925c25ae778a
#
_entry.id   f8d4ab738df930e8b84c925c25ae778a
#
_cell.length_a   1.000
_cell.length_b   1.000
_cell.length_c   1.000
_cell.angle_alpha   90.00
_cell.angle_beta   90.00
_cell.angle_gamma   90.00
#
_symmetry.space_group_name_H-M   'P 1'
#
loop_
_entity.id
_entity.type
_entity.pdbx_description
1 polymer ?
#
loop_
_entity_poly.entity_id
_entity_poly.type
_entity_poly.pdbx_seq_one_letter_code
_entity_poly.pdbx_strand_id
1 'polypeptide(L)'
;MSDKLVSICIPSRDELFLQKTTQDVLDKATGEIELFVVLNDQTEPVEEIKDKRLKYIRLTSKNGETLKRQSINLVSEISQGKYLMWLDAHCMMAKGFDEQLIKDHQDNWVQIPRRNRLDPEKWSLQPQSDDRPPIDYEYTMFPLKFDPPGLHGFKWDARTLERWDIPLDETMTCQASCIFMTKEWFKKNVFM
;
A
#
# COMPACT_ATOMS: atom_id res chain seq x y z
N MET A 1 -20.65 12.57 4.11
CA MET A 1 -19.42 11.74 4.06
C MET A 1 -18.35 12.52 4.79
N SER A 2 -17.52 11.86 5.58
CA SER A 2 -16.43 12.53 6.28
C SER A 2 -15.34 12.91 5.28
N ASP A 3 -14.90 14.18 5.32
CA ASP A 3 -13.80 14.66 4.47
C ASP A 3 -12.43 14.07 4.86
N LYS A 4 -12.40 13.23 5.91
CA LYS A 4 -11.20 12.58 6.43
C LYS A 4 -11.21 11.05 6.29
N LEU A 5 -12.27 10.46 5.75
CA LEU A 5 -12.38 9.01 5.61
C LEU A 5 -11.36 8.46 4.59
N VAL A 6 -10.58 7.48 5.01
CA VAL A 6 -9.65 6.74 4.16
C VAL A 6 -10.22 5.36 3.82
N SER A 7 -10.37 5.10 2.53
CA SER A 7 -10.77 3.79 2.01
C SER A 7 -9.50 2.98 1.68
N ILE A 8 -9.31 1.87 2.39
CA ILE A 8 -8.10 1.07 2.30
C ILE A 8 -8.42 -0.25 1.58
N CYS A 9 -7.63 -0.60 0.56
CA CYS A 9 -7.73 -1.85 -0.18
C CYS A 9 -6.52 -2.74 0.10
N ILE A 10 -6.77 -3.98 0.53
CA ILE A 10 -5.74 -5.04 0.65
C ILE A 10 -6.09 -6.14 -0.36
N PRO A 11 -5.54 -6.12 -1.58
CA PRO A 11 -5.67 -7.23 -2.51
C PRO A 11 -4.82 -8.41 -2.03
N SER A 12 -5.39 -9.60 -1.98
CA SER A 12 -4.73 -10.81 -1.46
C SER A 12 -5.05 -12.03 -2.33
N ARG A 13 -4.07 -12.92 -2.47
CA ARG A 13 -4.25 -14.28 -3.05
C ARG A 13 -3.40 -15.23 -2.21
N ASP A 14 -4.04 -16.02 -1.34
CA ASP A 14 -3.38 -17.01 -0.46
C ASP A 14 -2.17 -16.46 0.32
N GLU A 15 -2.26 -15.19 0.77
CA GLU A 15 -1.19 -14.48 1.45
C GLU A 15 -1.11 -14.85 2.94
N LEU A 16 0.03 -15.41 3.33
CA LEU A 16 0.29 -15.93 4.68
C LEU A 16 0.08 -14.88 5.80
N PHE A 17 0.40 -13.62 5.52
CA PHE A 17 0.37 -12.54 6.51
C PHE A 17 -0.88 -11.66 6.43
N LEU A 18 -1.87 -12.02 5.62
CA LEU A 18 -3.08 -11.23 5.41
C LEU A 18 -3.76 -10.83 6.72
N GLN A 19 -3.96 -11.79 7.63
CA GLN A 19 -4.63 -11.52 8.90
C GLN A 19 -3.82 -10.58 9.80
N LYS A 20 -2.51 -10.78 9.89
CA LYS A 20 -1.61 -9.89 10.65
C LYS A 20 -1.66 -8.47 10.09
N THR A 21 -1.57 -8.31 8.77
CA THR A 21 -1.68 -7.00 8.11
C THR A 21 -3.04 -6.35 8.36
N THR A 22 -4.12 -7.10 8.19
CA THR A 22 -5.49 -6.60 8.39
C THR A 22 -5.71 -6.12 9.83
N GLN A 23 -5.32 -6.93 10.81
CA GLN A 23 -5.42 -6.56 12.23
C GLN A 23 -4.56 -5.35 12.56
N ASP A 24 -3.32 -5.30 12.05
CA ASP A 24 -2.40 -4.20 12.27
C ASP A 24 -2.95 -2.85 11.76
N VAL A 25 -3.56 -2.85 10.56
CA VAL A 25 -4.25 -1.66 10.01
C VAL A 25 -5.39 -1.21 10.93
N LEU A 26 -6.22 -2.14 11.39
CA LEU A 26 -7.36 -1.84 12.27
C LEU A 26 -6.93 -1.28 13.63
N ASP A 27 -5.85 -1.81 14.21
CA ASP A 27 -5.34 -1.43 15.54
C ASP A 27 -4.58 -0.10 15.51
N LYS A 28 -3.96 0.25 14.38
CA LYS A 28 -3.08 1.41 14.28
C LYS A 28 -3.70 2.62 13.61
N ALA A 29 -4.81 2.46 12.91
CA ALA A 29 -5.58 3.60 12.43
C ALA A 29 -6.19 4.38 13.61
N THR A 30 -6.05 5.71 13.59
CA THR A 30 -6.56 6.61 14.64
C THR A 30 -7.69 7.50 14.17
N GLY A 31 -7.84 7.68 12.87
CA GLY A 31 -8.92 8.41 12.22
C GLY A 31 -10.03 7.50 11.69
N GLU A 32 -10.80 8.03 10.77
CA GLU A 32 -11.90 7.30 10.13
C GLU A 32 -11.40 6.48 8.95
N ILE A 33 -11.56 5.17 9.01
CA ILE A 33 -11.21 4.26 7.92
C ILE A 33 -12.37 3.33 7.56
N GLU A 34 -12.42 2.91 6.31
CA GLU A 34 -13.09 1.70 5.84
C GLU A 34 -12.07 0.80 5.16
N LEU A 35 -12.06 -0.47 5.49
CA LEU A 35 -11.07 -1.43 5.04
C LEU A 35 -11.72 -2.52 4.18
N PHE A 36 -11.17 -2.75 3.01
CA PHE A 36 -11.59 -3.77 2.07
C PHE A 36 -10.48 -4.80 1.88
N VAL A 37 -10.69 -6.01 2.32
CA VAL A 37 -9.84 -7.14 1.98
C VAL A 37 -10.45 -7.81 0.74
N VAL A 38 -9.71 -7.80 -0.36
CA VAL A 38 -10.17 -8.37 -1.62
C VAL A 38 -9.43 -9.68 -1.87
N LEU A 39 -10.14 -10.79 -1.69
CA LEU A 39 -9.63 -12.15 -1.83
C LEU A 39 -9.73 -12.57 -3.31
N ASN A 40 -8.58 -12.64 -3.97
CA ASN A 40 -8.46 -12.93 -5.40
C ASN A 40 -8.13 -14.41 -5.61
N ASP A 41 -9.00 -15.19 -6.22
CA ASP A 41 -8.81 -16.63 -6.43
C ASP A 41 -8.31 -17.34 -5.15
N GLN A 42 -8.85 -16.93 -4.02
CA GLN A 42 -8.45 -17.46 -2.71
C GLN A 42 -8.83 -18.94 -2.61
N THR A 43 -7.85 -19.80 -2.42
CA THR A 43 -8.02 -21.26 -2.28
C THR A 43 -8.00 -21.69 -0.82
N GLU A 44 -7.15 -21.06 -0.01
CA GLU A 44 -7.04 -21.38 1.41
C GLU A 44 -8.13 -20.70 2.24
N PRO A 45 -8.63 -21.35 3.30
CA PRO A 45 -9.59 -20.74 4.21
C PRO A 45 -9.03 -19.47 4.86
N VAL A 46 -9.83 -18.42 4.90
CA VAL A 46 -9.51 -17.18 5.62
C VAL A 46 -10.43 -17.06 6.82
N GLU A 47 -9.86 -16.99 8.01
CA GLU A 47 -10.61 -16.66 9.22
C GLU A 47 -10.90 -15.15 9.20
N GLU A 48 -12.16 -14.78 8.99
CA GLU A 48 -12.56 -13.38 8.85
C GLU A 48 -12.56 -12.65 10.19
N ILE A 49 -11.82 -11.56 10.29
CA ILE A 49 -11.81 -10.65 11.43
C ILE A 49 -13.16 -9.92 11.46
N LYS A 50 -13.79 -9.86 12.64
CA LYS A 50 -15.07 -9.16 12.83
C LYS A 50 -14.82 -7.74 13.32
N ASP A 51 -14.85 -6.78 12.40
CA ASP A 51 -14.77 -5.34 12.69
C ASP A 51 -15.76 -4.60 11.77
N LYS A 52 -16.49 -3.62 12.29
CA LYS A 52 -17.49 -2.85 11.54
C LYS A 52 -16.89 -2.04 10.37
N ARG A 53 -15.59 -1.73 10.45
CA ARG A 53 -14.86 -0.99 9.42
C ARG A 53 -14.40 -1.89 8.28
N LEU A 54 -14.40 -3.23 8.47
CA LEU A 54 -13.83 -4.22 7.56
C LEU A 54 -14.90 -4.91 6.72
N LYS A 55 -14.60 -5.04 5.42
CA LYS A 55 -15.42 -5.78 4.46
C LYS A 55 -14.54 -6.73 3.65
N TYR A 56 -14.97 -7.98 3.51
CA TYR A 56 -14.34 -8.97 2.64
C TYR A 56 -15.08 -9.03 1.30
N ILE A 57 -14.31 -9.03 0.20
CA ILE A 57 -14.82 -9.17 -1.16
C ILE A 57 -14.08 -10.33 -1.79
N ARG A 58 -14.77 -11.18 -2.52
CA ARG A 58 -14.17 -12.30 -3.28
C ARG A 58 -14.24 -12.01 -4.76
N LEU A 59 -13.10 -12.10 -5.44
CA LEU A 59 -13.01 -12.01 -6.88
C LEU A 59 -12.42 -13.31 -7.44
N THR A 60 -12.93 -13.70 -8.60
CA THR A 60 -12.42 -14.86 -9.34
C THR A 60 -11.96 -14.41 -10.71
N SER A 61 -10.73 -14.74 -11.05
CA SER A 61 -10.17 -14.50 -12.38
C SER A 61 -10.78 -15.46 -13.42
N LYS A 62 -10.79 -15.06 -14.66
CA LYS A 62 -11.25 -15.94 -15.75
C LYS A 62 -10.17 -16.92 -16.21
N ASN A 63 -8.91 -16.48 -16.19
CA ASN A 63 -7.77 -17.21 -16.75
C ASN A 63 -6.57 -17.28 -15.81
N GLY A 64 -6.76 -17.11 -14.49
CA GLY A 64 -5.69 -17.08 -13.49
C GLY A 64 -4.83 -15.81 -13.47
N GLU A 65 -5.30 -14.73 -14.13
CA GLU A 65 -4.62 -13.44 -14.11
C GLU A 65 -4.60 -12.81 -12.71
N THR A 66 -3.61 -11.94 -12.48
CA THR A 66 -3.52 -11.17 -11.23
C THR A 66 -4.61 -10.10 -11.18
N LEU A 67 -5.45 -10.14 -10.15
CA LEU A 67 -6.58 -9.23 -9.97
C LEU A 67 -6.28 -8.01 -9.09
N LYS A 68 -5.00 -7.70 -8.80
CA LYS A 68 -4.63 -6.56 -7.93
C LYS A 68 -5.22 -5.24 -8.44
N ARG A 69 -5.08 -4.96 -9.73
CA ARG A 69 -5.62 -3.75 -10.34
C ARG A 69 -7.16 -3.69 -10.28
N GLN A 70 -7.81 -4.78 -10.63
CA GLN A 70 -9.27 -4.90 -10.59
C GLN A 70 -9.80 -4.72 -9.16
N SER A 71 -9.09 -5.24 -8.17
CA SER A 71 -9.42 -5.05 -6.75
C SER A 71 -9.40 -3.57 -6.35
N ILE A 72 -8.33 -2.85 -6.72
CA ILE A 72 -8.19 -1.43 -6.41
C ILE A 72 -9.26 -0.60 -7.13
N ASN A 73 -9.51 -0.88 -8.41
CA ASN A 73 -10.56 -0.22 -9.19
C ASN A 73 -11.94 -0.43 -8.55
N LEU A 74 -12.29 -1.69 -8.23
CA LEU A 74 -13.55 -2.02 -7.59
C LEU A 74 -13.72 -1.25 -6.27
N VAL A 75 -12.70 -1.27 -5.39
CA VAL A 75 -12.75 -0.54 -4.13
C VAL A 75 -12.89 0.96 -4.38
N SER A 76 -12.23 1.53 -5.37
CA SER A 76 -12.37 2.95 -5.69
C SER A 76 -13.80 3.34 -6.10
N GLU A 77 -14.56 2.41 -6.67
CA GLU A 77 -15.94 2.64 -7.07
C GLU A 77 -16.93 2.53 -5.92
N ILE A 78 -16.79 1.49 -5.09
CA ILE A 78 -17.76 1.18 -4.02
C ILE A 78 -17.48 1.87 -2.69
N SER A 79 -16.28 2.38 -2.50
CA SER A 79 -15.84 3.04 -1.27
C SER A 79 -16.44 4.43 -1.10
N GLN A 80 -16.48 4.93 0.14
CA GLN A 80 -17.08 6.22 0.49
C GLN A 80 -16.05 7.29 0.86
N GLY A 81 -14.78 6.91 1.08
CA GLY A 81 -13.74 7.83 1.50
C GLY A 81 -13.34 8.84 0.45
N LYS A 82 -12.90 10.01 0.90
CA LYS A 82 -12.21 11.01 0.08
C LYS A 82 -10.86 10.48 -0.40
N TYR A 83 -10.16 9.75 0.47
CA TYR A 83 -8.86 9.20 0.20
C TYR A 83 -8.92 7.71 -0.13
N LEU A 84 -8.07 7.29 -1.03
CA LEU A 84 -7.87 5.89 -1.40
C LEU A 84 -6.44 5.48 -1.05
N MET A 85 -6.32 4.37 -0.37
CA MET A 85 -5.05 3.74 -0.06
C MET A 85 -5.09 2.27 -0.47
N TRP A 86 -3.99 1.73 -0.95
CA TRP A 86 -3.84 0.28 -1.04
C TRP A 86 -2.49 -0.14 -0.51
N LEU A 87 -2.43 -1.35 0.01
CA LEU A 87 -1.20 -1.95 0.52
C LEU A 87 -1.19 -3.45 0.27
N ASP A 88 0.02 -3.99 0.20
CA ASP A 88 0.20 -5.44 0.08
C ASP A 88 -0.20 -6.15 1.39
N ALA A 89 -0.62 -7.42 1.27
CA ALA A 89 -1.14 -8.21 2.39
C ALA A 89 -0.06 -8.72 3.38
N HIS A 90 1.14 -8.17 3.33
CA HIS A 90 2.27 -8.45 4.22
C HIS A 90 2.96 -7.16 4.71
N CYS A 91 2.17 -6.15 5.02
CA CYS A 91 2.63 -4.84 5.50
C CYS A 91 2.27 -4.62 6.96
N MET A 92 3.14 -3.91 7.68
CA MET A 92 2.91 -3.38 9.01
C MET A 92 2.85 -1.86 8.95
N MET A 93 1.88 -1.24 9.61
CA MET A 93 1.67 0.20 9.59
C MET A 93 2.22 0.87 10.86
N ALA A 94 2.57 2.15 10.77
CA ALA A 94 2.84 2.98 11.94
C ALA A 94 1.51 3.42 12.58
N LYS A 95 1.49 3.66 13.90
CA LYS A 95 0.31 4.19 14.59
C LYS A 95 -0.05 5.58 14.06
N GLY A 96 -1.32 5.80 13.72
CA GLY A 96 -1.82 7.06 13.19
C GLY A 96 -1.39 7.34 11.75
N PHE A 97 -1.01 6.31 11.00
CA PHE A 97 -0.58 6.41 9.61
C PHE A 97 -1.60 7.14 8.72
N ASP A 98 -2.86 6.90 8.96
CA ASP A 98 -4.00 7.46 8.23
C ASP A 98 -4.11 8.97 8.42
N GLU A 99 -4.06 9.45 9.65
CA GLU A 99 -4.10 10.89 9.94
C GLU A 99 -2.82 11.61 9.49
N GLN A 100 -1.66 10.96 9.62
CA GLN A 100 -0.40 11.55 9.16
C GLN A 100 -0.38 11.70 7.63
N LEU A 101 -0.84 10.69 6.89
CA LEU A 101 -0.93 10.76 5.44
C LEU A 101 -1.89 11.86 5.00
N ILE A 102 -3.05 12.02 5.64
CA ILE A 102 -3.99 13.10 5.35
C ILE A 102 -3.38 14.47 5.63
N LYS A 103 -2.70 14.62 6.77
CA LYS A 103 -2.09 15.89 7.19
C LYS A 103 -1.05 16.38 6.18
N ASP A 104 -0.27 15.48 5.63
CA ASP A 104 0.83 15.81 4.72
C ASP A 104 0.40 15.83 3.24
N HIS A 105 -0.88 15.55 2.95
CA HIS A 105 -1.37 15.38 1.58
C HIS A 105 -1.67 16.68 0.86
N GLN A 106 -1.39 16.71 -0.44
CA GLN A 106 -1.92 17.67 -1.39
C GLN A 106 -2.75 16.94 -2.46
N ASP A 107 -3.86 17.52 -2.89
CA ASP A 107 -4.88 16.83 -3.71
C ASP A 107 -4.38 16.21 -5.03
N ASN A 108 -3.26 16.71 -5.57
CA ASN A 108 -2.64 16.20 -6.79
C ASN A 108 -1.41 15.29 -6.54
N TRP A 109 -1.18 14.88 -5.30
CA TRP A 109 -0.05 14.02 -4.95
C TRP A 109 -0.43 12.55 -4.94
N VAL A 110 0.57 11.73 -5.25
CA VAL A 110 0.62 10.30 -4.96
C VAL A 110 1.64 10.12 -3.86
N GLN A 111 1.18 9.79 -2.66
CA GLN A 111 2.06 9.60 -1.51
C GLN A 111 2.41 8.13 -1.35
N ILE A 112 3.68 7.89 -1.01
CA ILE A 112 4.24 6.57 -0.77
C ILE A 112 4.87 6.61 0.62
N PRO A 113 4.31 5.89 1.60
CA PRO A 113 4.93 5.82 2.92
C PRO A 113 6.34 5.22 2.85
N ARG A 114 7.23 5.71 3.71
CA ARG A 114 8.56 5.14 3.89
C ARG A 114 8.46 3.66 4.25
N ARG A 115 9.23 2.85 3.56
CA ARG A 115 9.23 1.40 3.74
C ARG A 115 10.42 0.95 4.59
N ASN A 116 10.11 0.47 5.77
CA ASN A 116 11.07 -0.17 6.65
C ASN A 116 10.99 -1.69 6.48
N ARG A 117 12.07 -2.39 6.82
CA ARG A 117 12.10 -3.86 6.74
C ARG A 117 11.33 -4.46 7.91
N LEU A 118 10.45 -5.40 7.60
CA LEU A 118 9.64 -6.14 8.55
C LEU A 118 10.31 -7.47 8.90
N ASP A 119 10.35 -7.82 10.18
CA ASP A 119 10.55 -9.18 10.65
C ASP A 119 9.17 -9.85 10.71
N PRO A 120 8.84 -10.77 9.79
CA PRO A 120 7.48 -11.31 9.69
C PRO A 120 7.17 -12.32 10.82
N GLU A 121 8.18 -12.94 11.42
CA GLU A 121 8.00 -13.87 12.54
C GLU A 121 7.61 -13.10 13.80
N LYS A 122 8.39 -12.07 14.14
CA LYS A 122 8.18 -11.24 15.32
C LYS A 122 7.13 -10.15 15.11
N TRP A 123 6.73 -9.90 13.87
CA TRP A 123 5.87 -8.79 13.46
C TRP A 123 6.36 -7.44 14.01
N SER A 124 7.63 -7.14 13.75
CA SER A 124 8.32 -5.96 14.25
C SER A 124 9.27 -5.39 13.21
N LEU A 125 9.66 -4.12 13.38
CA LEU A 125 10.66 -3.51 12.52
C LEU A 125 12.01 -4.19 12.72
N GLN A 126 12.69 -4.50 11.62
CA GLN A 126 14.10 -4.88 11.67
C GLN A 126 14.95 -3.64 11.97
N PRO A 127 16.06 -3.79 12.72
CA PRO A 127 17.00 -2.71 12.94
C PRO A 127 17.49 -2.11 11.61
N GLN A 128 17.54 -0.79 11.57
CA GLN A 128 18.11 -0.05 10.46
C GLN A 128 19.62 0.16 10.69
N SER A 129 20.39 0.18 9.62
CA SER A 129 21.80 0.52 9.60
C SER A 129 22.17 1.11 8.24
N ASP A 130 23.37 1.68 8.13
CA ASP A 130 23.87 2.23 6.84
C ASP A 130 23.91 1.15 5.74
N ASP A 131 24.16 -0.10 6.11
CA ASP A 131 24.13 -1.25 5.20
C ASP A 131 22.69 -1.71 4.88
N ARG A 132 21.71 -1.26 5.64
CA ARG A 132 20.29 -1.64 5.53
C ARG A 132 19.38 -0.43 5.76
N PRO A 133 19.46 0.60 4.91
CA PRO A 133 18.60 1.77 5.04
C PRO A 133 17.14 1.42 4.74
N PRO A 134 16.20 2.31 5.08
CA PRO A 134 14.83 2.25 4.59
C PRO A 134 14.81 2.23 3.06
N ILE A 135 13.68 1.83 2.47
CA ILE A 135 13.51 1.89 1.02
C ILE A 135 12.63 3.11 0.72
N ASP A 136 13.27 4.27 0.61
CA ASP A 136 12.60 5.57 0.43
C ASP A 136 12.64 6.03 -1.02
N TYR A 137 13.82 6.00 -1.63
CA TYR A 137 14.02 6.52 -2.97
C TYR A 137 14.30 5.40 -3.95
N GLU A 138 13.72 5.55 -5.12
CA GLU A 138 13.98 4.69 -6.27
C GLU A 138 14.19 5.55 -7.49
N TYR A 139 14.99 5.07 -8.44
CA TYR A 139 15.17 5.67 -9.76
C TYR A 139 14.83 4.68 -10.85
N THR A 140 14.54 5.17 -12.03
CA THR A 140 14.19 4.36 -13.20
C THR A 140 15.32 4.41 -14.22
N MET A 141 15.69 3.27 -14.79
CA MET A 141 16.71 3.16 -15.83
C MET A 141 16.15 2.49 -17.09
N PHE A 142 16.63 2.98 -18.24
CA PHE A 142 16.42 2.43 -19.57
C PHE A 142 17.58 2.88 -20.48
N PRO A 143 18.09 2.05 -21.42
CA PRO A 143 17.80 0.63 -21.63
C PRO A 143 18.46 -0.27 -20.58
N LEU A 144 17.87 -1.43 -20.36
CA LEU A 144 18.39 -2.38 -19.41
C LEU A 144 18.73 -3.71 -20.06
N LYS A 145 19.76 -4.37 -19.51
CA LYS A 145 20.12 -5.74 -19.86
C LYS A 145 19.26 -6.78 -19.11
N PHE A 146 17.98 -6.46 -18.93
CA PHE A 146 17.01 -7.37 -18.33
C PHE A 146 16.09 -7.96 -19.40
N ASP A 147 15.53 -9.10 -19.09
CA ASP A 147 14.52 -9.76 -19.91
C ASP A 147 13.19 -9.81 -19.12
N PRO A 148 12.12 -9.16 -19.62
CA PRO A 148 12.06 -8.35 -20.83
C PRO A 148 12.75 -6.98 -20.67
N PRO A 149 13.26 -6.37 -21.76
CA PRO A 149 13.81 -5.02 -21.72
C PRO A 149 12.71 -4.00 -21.44
N GLY A 150 13.04 -2.94 -20.69
CA GLY A 150 12.08 -1.89 -20.34
C GLY A 150 12.58 -0.95 -19.27
N LEU A 151 11.67 -0.10 -18.79
CA LEU A 151 11.93 0.73 -17.61
C LEU A 151 11.79 -0.10 -16.34
N HIS A 152 12.81 -0.06 -15.50
CA HIS A 152 12.83 -0.75 -14.20
C HIS A 152 13.19 0.22 -13.08
N GLY A 153 12.54 0.06 -11.93
CA GLY A 153 12.84 0.79 -10.71
C GLY A 153 13.98 0.13 -9.93
N PHE A 154 14.89 0.94 -9.43
CA PHE A 154 16.01 0.53 -8.59
C PHE A 154 16.04 1.33 -7.32
N LYS A 155 16.46 0.71 -6.21
CA LYS A 155 16.72 1.40 -4.96
C LYS A 155 17.83 2.42 -5.13
N TRP A 156 17.65 3.57 -4.49
CA TRP A 156 18.64 4.64 -4.48
C TRP A 156 19.16 4.84 -3.06
N ASP A 157 19.96 3.88 -2.61
CA ASP A 157 20.43 3.83 -1.21
C ASP A 157 21.26 5.07 -0.83
N ALA A 158 22.13 5.58 -1.73
CA ALA A 158 22.91 6.80 -1.47
C ALA A 158 21.99 8.00 -1.19
N ARG A 159 20.92 8.20 -1.98
CA ARG A 159 19.95 9.28 -1.73
C ARG A 159 19.18 9.05 -0.42
N THR A 160 18.86 7.81 -0.10
CA THR A 160 18.20 7.48 1.17
C THR A 160 19.08 7.87 2.36
N LEU A 161 20.37 7.54 2.34
CA LEU A 161 21.31 7.88 3.43
C LEU A 161 21.53 9.38 3.58
N GLU A 162 21.53 10.14 2.50
CA GLU A 162 21.67 11.59 2.54
C GLU A 162 20.42 12.32 3.04
N ARG A 163 19.25 11.72 2.92
CA ARG A 163 17.94 12.39 3.08
C ARG A 163 16.97 11.67 4.01
N TRP A 164 17.44 10.71 4.77
CA TRP A 164 16.59 9.86 5.61
C TRP A 164 15.89 10.59 6.76
N ASP A 165 16.42 11.76 7.16
CA ASP A 165 15.88 12.65 8.17
C ASP A 165 14.82 13.63 7.64
N ILE A 166 14.63 13.67 6.31
CA ILE A 166 13.63 14.53 5.68
C ILE A 166 12.27 13.81 5.76
N PRO A 167 11.29 14.38 6.45
CA PRO A 167 10.02 13.71 6.71
C PRO A 167 9.13 13.58 5.47
N LEU A 168 9.27 14.49 4.50
CA LEU A 168 8.49 14.52 3.27
C LEU A 168 9.36 15.01 2.12
N ASP A 169 9.48 14.20 1.06
CA ASP A 169 10.32 14.52 -0.09
C ASP A 169 9.80 13.87 -1.38
N GLU A 170 10.32 14.29 -2.51
CA GLU A 170 9.97 13.77 -3.83
C GLU A 170 10.80 12.54 -4.19
N THR A 171 10.17 11.57 -4.84
CA THR A 171 10.84 10.40 -5.42
C THR A 171 10.53 10.26 -6.91
N MET A 172 11.47 9.72 -7.68
CA MET A 172 11.30 9.52 -9.13
C MET A 172 10.33 8.39 -9.44
N THR A 173 10.35 7.33 -8.67
CA THR A 173 9.49 6.16 -8.82
C THR A 173 9.27 5.47 -7.49
N CYS A 174 8.39 4.49 -7.46
CA CYS A 174 8.07 3.74 -6.26
C CYS A 174 7.69 2.30 -6.58
N GLN A 175 7.84 1.44 -5.59
CA GLN A 175 7.16 0.15 -5.60
C GLN A 175 5.72 0.31 -5.09
N ALA A 176 4.79 -0.37 -5.73
CA ALA A 176 3.36 -0.26 -5.43
C ALA A 176 2.91 -1.07 -4.19
N SER A 177 3.78 -1.22 -3.18
CA SER A 177 3.45 -1.96 -1.95
C SER A 177 2.50 -1.20 -1.03
N CYS A 178 2.55 0.12 -1.04
CA CYS A 178 1.62 0.99 -0.33
C CYS A 178 1.55 2.34 -1.05
N ILE A 179 0.37 2.78 -1.41
CA ILE A 179 0.14 4.06 -2.09
C ILE A 179 -1.10 4.72 -1.52
N PHE A 180 -1.04 6.04 -1.34
CA PHE A 180 -2.12 6.88 -0.84
C PHE A 180 -2.32 8.09 -1.74
N MET A 181 -3.58 8.43 -2.03
CA MET A 181 -3.97 9.61 -2.82
C MET A 181 -5.44 9.95 -2.62
N THR A 182 -5.91 11.07 -3.16
CA THR A 182 -7.36 11.28 -3.25
C THR A 182 -7.99 10.32 -4.23
N LYS A 183 -9.20 9.85 -3.93
CA LYS A 183 -9.97 8.99 -4.83
C LYS A 183 -10.30 9.70 -6.16
N GLU A 184 -10.49 11.00 -6.12
CA GLU A 184 -10.71 11.81 -7.33
C GLU A 184 -9.49 11.77 -8.25
N TRP A 185 -8.29 11.99 -7.69
CA TRP A 185 -7.03 11.90 -8.45
C TRP A 185 -6.83 10.51 -9.05
N PHE A 186 -7.11 9.46 -8.28
CA PHE A 186 -7.05 8.08 -8.77
C PHE A 186 -7.96 7.86 -9.97
N LYS A 187 -9.25 8.24 -9.86
CA LYS A 187 -10.24 8.04 -10.94
C LYS A 187 -9.89 8.82 -12.22
N LYS A 188 -9.31 10.00 -12.06
CA LYS A 188 -8.94 10.85 -13.19
C LYS A 188 -7.68 10.37 -13.91
N ASN A 189 -6.70 9.84 -13.20
CA ASN A 189 -5.35 9.64 -13.74
C ASN A 189 -4.83 8.20 -13.70
N VAL A 190 -5.39 7.34 -12.87
CA VAL A 190 -4.86 5.99 -12.59
C VAL A 190 -5.86 4.88 -12.90
N PHE A 191 -7.15 5.18 -12.79
CA PHE A 191 -8.22 4.22 -13.06
C PHE A 191 -8.15 3.72 -14.51
N MET A 192 -8.16 2.40 -14.71
CA MET A 192 -8.10 1.74 -16.03
C MET A 192 -9.12 0.61 -16.10
#